data_72306d38832c940a140e4cb4c481e1a8
#
_entry.id   72306d38832c940a140e4cb4c481e1a8
#
_cell.length_a   1.000
_cell.length_b   1.000
_cell.length_c   1.000
_cell.angle_alpha   90.00
_cell.angle_beta   90.00
_cell.angle_gamma   90.00
#
_symmetry.space_group_name_H-M   'P 1'
#
loop_
_entity.id
_entity.type
_entity.pdbx_description
1 polymer ?
#
loop_
_entity_poly.entity_id
_entity_poly.type
_entity_poly.pdbx_seq_one_letter_code
_entity_poly.pdbx_strand_id
1 'polypeptide(L)'
;MLIDLHMHSRNSDGTDTVEELVGNVAKQGISVFSLTDHDRTDGWEPASRLANELSLSFIPGVEITTEARFPESKPFGIHLLAYLPDPENQAFADMLDKNLNSREYRMKQYVSNLQREYTDLSYEFVLSLAQKGSTLGRPDIAHALVELGYVSNVDEAFARGGILSKTSPHYVRNEALDVLEAIKIVRAAGGVPVIAHPLARSSKGDAQPDHFPREHFFKMVEAGLLGIESNHIEVPADIKLVLDEFAQEQGLLTTGSSDYHGLKTKANNPLGIRTTTVANLRKILELGTGSRPTLNHEI
;
A
#
# COMPACT_ATOMS: atom_id res chain seq x y z
N MET A 1 -13.45 -5.88 19.71
CA MET A 1 -13.01 -4.72 18.90
C MET A 1 -12.38 -5.26 17.63
N LEU A 2 -12.90 -4.90 16.44
CA LEU A 2 -12.29 -5.22 15.15
C LEU A 2 -11.41 -4.05 14.74
N ILE A 3 -10.16 -4.36 14.33
CA ILE A 3 -9.12 -3.36 14.03
C ILE A 3 -8.53 -3.69 12.65
N ASP A 4 -8.79 -2.85 11.66
CA ASP A 4 -8.29 -3.01 10.30
C ASP A 4 -7.46 -1.77 9.90
N LEU A 5 -6.15 -1.94 9.81
CA LEU A 5 -5.21 -0.82 9.69
C LEU A 5 -4.61 -0.65 8.29
N HIS A 6 -5.17 -1.33 7.26
CA HIS A 6 -4.67 -1.20 5.90
C HIS A 6 -5.82 -1.29 4.90
N MET A 7 -6.16 -0.17 4.30
CA MET A 7 -7.19 -0.06 3.27
C MET A 7 -6.98 1.17 2.40
N HIS A 8 -7.49 1.11 1.18
CA HIS A 8 -7.30 2.10 0.14
C HIS A 8 -8.62 2.70 -0.31
N SER A 9 -8.60 4.02 -0.51
CA SER A 9 -9.69 4.77 -1.11
C SER A 9 -9.39 5.08 -2.58
N ARG A 10 -10.32 5.78 -3.19
CA ARG A 10 -10.19 6.31 -4.56
C ARG A 10 -9.10 7.37 -4.70
N ASN A 11 -8.54 7.89 -3.61
CA ASN A 11 -7.40 8.80 -3.65
C ASN A 11 -6.13 8.10 -4.17
N SER A 12 -6.04 6.76 -4.02
CA SER A 12 -4.97 5.96 -4.64
C SER A 12 -5.53 4.98 -5.68
N ASP A 13 -5.68 3.73 -5.35
CA ASP A 13 -6.09 2.67 -6.26
C ASP A 13 -7.28 1.82 -5.74
N GLY A 14 -7.93 2.27 -4.67
CA GLY A 14 -9.21 1.77 -4.24
C GLY A 14 -10.37 2.25 -5.11
N THR A 15 -11.55 1.62 -4.99
CA THR A 15 -12.74 1.99 -5.76
C THR A 15 -13.75 2.85 -5.00
N ASP A 16 -13.66 2.87 -3.68
CA ASP A 16 -14.59 3.62 -2.83
C ASP A 16 -14.04 5.02 -2.56
N THR A 17 -14.91 6.04 -2.52
CA THR A 17 -14.52 7.34 -1.96
C THR A 17 -14.20 7.19 -0.48
N VAL A 18 -13.56 8.18 0.15
CA VAL A 18 -13.30 8.15 1.59
C VAL A 18 -14.61 8.00 2.37
N GLU A 19 -15.67 8.68 1.94
CA GLU A 19 -16.99 8.61 2.57
C GLU A 19 -17.62 7.21 2.44
N GLU A 20 -17.57 6.63 1.24
CA GLU A 20 -18.07 5.28 0.99
C GLU A 20 -17.29 4.24 1.81
N LEU A 21 -15.96 4.36 1.82
CA LEU A 21 -15.07 3.47 2.56
C LEU A 21 -15.37 3.51 4.06
N VAL A 22 -15.38 4.70 4.67
CA VAL A 22 -15.64 4.84 6.12
C VAL A 22 -17.05 4.38 6.47
N GLY A 23 -18.03 4.65 5.60
CA GLY A 23 -19.40 4.10 5.74
C GLY A 23 -19.42 2.56 5.67
N ASN A 24 -18.61 1.94 4.83
CA ASN A 24 -18.46 0.48 4.74
C ASN A 24 -17.73 -0.10 5.96
N VAL A 25 -16.70 0.59 6.48
CA VAL A 25 -16.00 0.24 7.73
C VAL A 25 -17.01 0.15 8.90
N ALA A 26 -17.88 1.18 9.04
CA ALA A 26 -18.92 1.20 10.06
C ALA A 26 -19.91 0.02 9.92
N LYS A 27 -20.39 -0.25 8.68
CA LYS A 27 -21.33 -1.35 8.40
C LYS A 27 -20.74 -2.72 8.71
N GLN A 28 -19.41 -2.89 8.56
CA GLN A 28 -18.72 -4.15 8.89
C GLN A 28 -18.43 -4.29 10.39
N GLY A 29 -18.79 -3.31 11.23
CA GLY A 29 -18.57 -3.34 12.67
C GLY A 29 -17.07 -3.20 13.06
N ILE A 30 -16.24 -2.65 12.17
CA ILE A 30 -14.86 -2.31 12.47
C ILE A 30 -14.87 -1.10 13.39
N SER A 31 -14.18 -1.20 14.53
CA SER A 31 -14.13 -0.15 15.54
C SER A 31 -12.96 0.82 15.32
N VAL A 32 -11.85 0.31 14.82
CA VAL A 32 -10.63 1.08 14.57
C VAL A 32 -10.11 0.80 13.17
N PHE A 33 -9.82 1.84 12.40
CA PHE A 33 -9.29 1.70 11.06
C PHE A 33 -8.17 2.69 10.76
N SER A 34 -7.40 2.39 9.70
CA SER A 34 -6.44 3.33 9.11
C SER A 34 -6.68 3.40 7.60
N LEU A 35 -6.75 4.60 7.06
CA LEU A 35 -6.72 4.84 5.63
C LEU A 35 -5.25 4.99 5.22
N THR A 36 -4.78 4.12 4.32
CA THR A 36 -3.37 3.98 3.97
C THR A 36 -3.13 4.12 2.46
N ASP A 37 -3.82 5.08 1.85
CA ASP A 37 -3.66 5.37 0.43
C ASP A 37 -2.18 5.47 0.02
N HIS A 38 -1.84 4.96 -1.17
CA HIS A 38 -0.46 4.94 -1.66
C HIS A 38 0.12 6.35 -1.81
N ASP A 39 1.20 6.60 -1.06
CA ASP A 39 2.00 7.83 -1.11
C ASP A 39 1.18 9.13 -0.89
N ARG A 40 0.00 9.04 -0.19
CA ARG A 40 -0.92 10.17 0.00
C ARG A 40 -1.47 10.25 1.42
N THR A 41 -1.73 11.47 1.88
CA THR A 41 -2.30 11.79 3.21
C THR A 41 -3.55 12.66 3.14
N ASP A 42 -3.95 13.11 1.95
CA ASP A 42 -5.09 14.01 1.73
C ASP A 42 -6.46 13.42 2.11
N GLY A 43 -6.55 12.10 2.25
CA GLY A 43 -7.73 11.40 2.79
C GLY A 43 -7.87 11.45 4.31
N TRP A 44 -6.87 11.87 5.08
CA TRP A 44 -6.89 11.76 6.55
C TRP A 44 -7.88 12.70 7.23
N GLU A 45 -7.97 13.96 6.77
CA GLU A 45 -8.90 14.92 7.36
C GLU A 45 -10.36 14.47 7.16
N PRO A 46 -10.85 14.14 5.94
CA PRO A 46 -12.21 13.65 5.80
C PRO A 46 -12.43 12.32 6.53
N ALA A 47 -11.46 11.39 6.57
CA ALA A 47 -11.58 10.14 7.32
C ALA A 47 -11.71 10.39 8.84
N SER A 48 -10.92 11.31 9.40
CA SER A 48 -10.97 11.69 10.82
C SER A 48 -12.32 12.32 11.18
N ARG A 49 -12.84 13.22 10.36
CA ARG A 49 -14.16 13.84 10.55
C ARG A 49 -15.28 12.78 10.54
N LEU A 50 -15.29 11.92 9.54
CA LEU A 50 -16.28 10.85 9.42
C LEU A 50 -16.16 9.82 10.56
N ALA A 51 -14.96 9.51 11.02
CA ALA A 51 -14.75 8.66 12.18
C ALA A 51 -15.43 9.23 13.43
N ASN A 52 -15.32 10.54 13.69
CA ASN A 52 -16.04 11.18 14.78
C ASN A 52 -17.57 11.11 14.61
N GLU A 53 -18.08 11.37 13.41
CA GLU A 53 -19.51 11.31 13.10
C GLU A 53 -20.11 9.91 13.31
N LEU A 54 -19.32 8.86 13.01
CA LEU A 54 -19.77 7.47 13.10
C LEU A 54 -19.28 6.74 14.36
N SER A 55 -18.68 7.46 15.31
CA SER A 55 -18.12 6.90 16.56
C SER A 55 -17.07 5.79 16.29
N LEU A 56 -16.27 5.92 15.25
CA LEU A 56 -15.13 5.06 14.92
C LEU A 56 -13.82 5.69 15.40
N SER A 57 -12.80 4.89 15.62
CA SER A 57 -11.45 5.39 15.84
C SER A 57 -10.63 5.32 14.54
N PHE A 58 -9.93 6.42 14.21
CA PHE A 58 -9.11 6.54 13.01
C PHE A 58 -7.64 6.74 13.38
N ILE A 59 -6.78 5.94 12.78
CA ILE A 59 -5.32 6.03 12.91
C ILE A 59 -4.77 6.55 11.58
N PRO A 60 -4.23 7.78 11.52
CA PRO A 60 -3.55 8.27 10.32
C PRO A 60 -2.48 7.29 9.86
N GLY A 61 -2.55 6.86 8.59
CA GLY A 61 -1.60 5.93 8.01
C GLY A 61 -1.43 6.17 6.51
N VAL A 62 -0.31 5.72 5.97
CA VAL A 62 -0.01 5.76 4.53
C VAL A 62 0.78 4.53 4.14
N GLU A 63 0.51 3.99 2.95
CA GLU A 63 1.34 2.94 2.35
C GLU A 63 2.32 3.56 1.37
N ILE A 64 3.61 3.53 1.73
CA ILE A 64 4.69 4.16 0.98
C ILE A 64 5.26 3.17 -0.03
N THR A 65 5.33 3.58 -1.29
CA THR A 65 5.99 2.82 -2.35
C THR A 65 7.50 2.88 -2.14
N THR A 66 8.13 1.72 -1.91
CA THR A 66 9.58 1.61 -1.71
C THR A 66 10.18 0.46 -2.52
N GLU A 67 11.50 0.42 -2.57
CA GLU A 67 12.27 -0.63 -3.20
C GLU A 67 13.34 -1.16 -2.24
N ALA A 68 13.43 -2.47 -2.11
CA ALA A 68 14.51 -3.12 -1.40
C ALA A 68 15.73 -3.28 -2.31
N ARG A 69 16.85 -2.67 -1.94
CA ARG A 69 18.13 -2.68 -2.67
C ARG A 69 19.23 -3.28 -1.81
N PHE A 70 19.34 -4.59 -1.84
CA PHE A 70 20.36 -5.30 -1.10
C PHE A 70 21.45 -5.81 -2.05
N PRO A 71 22.74 -5.77 -1.66
CA PRO A 71 23.88 -6.08 -2.56
C PRO A 71 23.78 -7.45 -3.24
N GLU A 72 23.15 -8.42 -2.58
CA GLU A 72 23.12 -9.82 -3.01
C GLU A 72 21.82 -10.20 -3.74
N SER A 73 20.89 -9.26 -3.92
CA SER A 73 19.63 -9.52 -4.59
C SER A 73 19.33 -8.50 -5.68
N LYS A 74 18.53 -8.90 -6.67
CA LYS A 74 17.93 -7.91 -7.59
C LYS A 74 16.98 -7.03 -6.80
N PRO A 75 16.98 -5.71 -7.03
CA PRO A 75 16.02 -4.83 -6.40
C PRO A 75 14.58 -5.29 -6.66
N PHE A 76 13.74 -5.27 -5.61
CA PHE A 76 12.33 -5.62 -5.70
C PHE A 76 11.47 -4.61 -4.95
N GLY A 77 10.24 -4.39 -5.45
CA GLY A 77 9.28 -3.50 -4.79
C GLY A 77 8.84 -4.11 -3.45
N ILE A 78 8.82 -3.29 -2.44
CA ILE A 78 8.29 -3.59 -1.11
C ILE A 78 7.54 -2.36 -0.62
N HIS A 79 6.39 -2.54 0.03
CA HIS A 79 5.64 -1.42 0.56
C HIS A 79 5.91 -1.25 2.06
N LEU A 80 5.88 0.00 2.50
CA LEU A 80 6.10 0.38 3.89
C LEU A 80 4.87 1.13 4.40
N LEU A 81 4.15 0.55 5.34
CA LEU A 81 3.13 1.27 6.10
C LEU A 81 3.81 2.22 7.09
N ALA A 82 3.32 3.44 7.16
CA ALA A 82 3.71 4.40 8.18
C ALA A 82 2.45 4.82 8.95
N TYR A 83 2.38 4.48 10.23
CA TYR A 83 1.30 4.92 11.10
C TYR A 83 1.74 6.16 11.90
N LEU A 84 0.85 7.12 12.03
CA LEU A 84 1.02 8.35 12.83
C LEU A 84 2.25 9.20 12.47
N PRO A 85 2.73 9.26 11.21
CA PRO A 85 3.80 10.18 10.87
C PRO A 85 3.27 11.62 10.87
N ASP A 86 4.15 12.59 11.10
CA ASP A 86 3.85 14.01 10.93
C ASP A 86 3.83 14.34 9.41
N PRO A 87 2.68 14.68 8.83
CA PRO A 87 2.57 15.01 7.42
C PRO A 87 3.25 16.34 7.05
N GLU A 88 3.52 17.22 8.04
CA GLU A 88 4.21 18.49 7.84
C GLU A 88 5.75 18.33 7.96
N ASN A 89 6.25 17.15 8.32
CA ASN A 89 7.69 16.89 8.28
C ASN A 89 8.19 16.96 6.84
N GLN A 90 9.08 17.91 6.56
CA GLN A 90 9.51 18.22 5.20
C GLN A 90 10.09 17.01 4.46
N ALA A 91 10.97 16.23 5.11
CA ALA A 91 11.58 15.05 4.47
C ALA A 91 10.54 13.96 4.14
N PHE A 92 9.52 13.82 5.00
CA PHE A 92 8.42 12.91 4.78
C PHE A 92 7.52 13.36 3.63
N ALA A 93 7.13 14.63 3.59
CA ALA A 93 6.34 15.21 2.51
C ALA A 93 7.08 15.11 1.16
N ASP A 94 8.36 15.50 1.12
CA ASP A 94 9.19 15.43 -0.08
C ASP A 94 9.32 13.98 -0.61
N MET A 95 9.38 13.00 0.29
CA MET A 95 9.41 11.58 -0.09
C MET A 95 8.12 11.15 -0.78
N LEU A 96 6.96 11.51 -0.22
CA LEU A 96 5.65 11.19 -0.81
C LEU A 96 5.49 11.88 -2.17
N ASP A 97 5.78 13.16 -2.27
CA ASP A 97 5.72 13.93 -3.51
C ASP A 97 6.63 13.35 -4.59
N LYS A 98 7.85 12.93 -4.24
CA LYS A 98 8.77 12.28 -5.16
C LYS A 98 8.20 10.97 -5.69
N ASN A 99 7.56 10.17 -4.83
CA ASN A 99 6.93 8.93 -5.25
C ASN A 99 5.76 9.18 -6.20
N LEU A 100 4.88 10.15 -5.89
CA LEU A 100 3.76 10.53 -6.75
C LEU A 100 4.24 11.01 -8.14
N ASN A 101 5.23 11.90 -8.17
CA ASN A 101 5.82 12.41 -9.41
C ASN A 101 6.50 11.29 -10.22
N SER A 102 7.21 10.38 -9.57
CA SER A 102 7.82 9.21 -10.21
C SER A 102 6.77 8.27 -10.81
N ARG A 103 5.64 8.08 -10.10
CA ARG A 103 4.53 7.25 -10.58
C ARG A 103 3.88 7.88 -11.81
N GLU A 104 3.61 9.18 -11.81
CA GLU A 104 3.05 9.90 -12.95
C GLU A 104 3.99 9.85 -14.16
N TYR A 105 5.27 10.16 -13.95
CA TYR A 105 6.29 10.07 -15.01
C TYR A 105 6.35 8.67 -15.60
N ARG A 106 6.35 7.64 -14.77
CA ARG A 106 6.32 6.24 -15.19
C ARG A 106 5.12 5.92 -16.06
N MET A 107 3.91 6.39 -15.71
CA MET A 107 2.72 6.16 -16.51
C MET A 107 2.81 6.83 -17.88
N LYS A 108 3.30 8.06 -17.94
CA LYS A 108 3.57 8.77 -19.21
C LYS A 108 4.55 8.00 -20.08
N GLN A 109 5.65 7.48 -19.50
CA GLN A 109 6.64 6.67 -20.24
C GLN A 109 6.05 5.34 -20.72
N TYR A 110 5.22 4.70 -19.89
CA TYR A 110 4.53 3.46 -20.26
C TYR A 110 3.65 3.66 -21.49
N VAL A 111 2.77 4.65 -21.43
CA VAL A 111 1.89 4.97 -22.55
C VAL A 111 2.69 5.35 -23.80
N SER A 112 3.74 6.17 -23.68
CA SER A 112 4.61 6.54 -24.79
C SER A 112 5.29 5.33 -25.44
N ASN A 113 5.71 4.32 -24.64
CA ASN A 113 6.28 3.08 -25.18
C ASN A 113 5.22 2.26 -25.92
N LEU A 114 4.01 2.17 -25.36
CA LEU A 114 2.90 1.41 -25.93
C LEU A 114 2.36 2.05 -27.20
N GLN A 115 2.32 3.38 -27.31
CA GLN A 115 1.83 4.10 -28.50
C GLN A 115 2.56 3.73 -29.81
N ARG A 116 3.76 3.15 -29.73
CA ARG A 116 4.50 2.67 -30.92
C ARG A 116 3.81 1.51 -31.62
N GLU A 117 3.04 0.73 -30.90
CA GLU A 117 2.31 -0.44 -31.40
C GLU A 117 0.78 -0.26 -31.29
N TYR A 118 0.33 0.46 -30.28
CA TYR A 118 -1.09 0.70 -29.95
C TYR A 118 -1.41 2.18 -30.17
N THR A 119 -1.52 2.58 -31.43
CA THR A 119 -1.54 3.99 -31.86
C THR A 119 -2.71 4.81 -31.34
N ASP A 120 -3.82 4.15 -30.99
CA ASP A 120 -5.02 4.78 -30.44
C ASP A 120 -4.94 5.02 -28.92
N LEU A 121 -3.94 4.43 -28.24
CA LEU A 121 -3.71 4.64 -26.83
C LEU A 121 -3.00 5.98 -26.62
N SER A 122 -3.57 6.87 -25.82
CA SER A 122 -2.92 8.12 -25.39
C SER A 122 -2.99 8.29 -23.88
N TYR A 123 -2.10 9.13 -23.34
CA TYR A 123 -2.13 9.42 -21.90
C TYR A 123 -3.43 10.13 -21.51
N GLU A 124 -3.93 11.01 -22.37
CA GLU A 124 -5.21 11.70 -22.19
C GLU A 124 -6.38 10.73 -22.21
N PHE A 125 -6.33 9.68 -23.06
CA PHE A 125 -7.35 8.63 -23.07
C PHE A 125 -7.35 7.83 -21.78
N VAL A 126 -6.16 7.40 -21.28
CA VAL A 126 -6.05 6.73 -19.99
C VAL A 126 -6.60 7.61 -18.87
N LEU A 127 -6.24 8.91 -18.83
CA LEU A 127 -6.77 9.87 -17.85
C LEU A 127 -8.29 10.01 -17.93
N SER A 128 -8.87 9.95 -19.12
CA SER A 128 -10.33 10.11 -19.31
C SER A 128 -11.13 8.93 -18.74
N LEU A 129 -10.52 7.76 -18.65
CA LEU A 129 -11.10 6.54 -18.08
C LEU A 129 -10.82 6.41 -16.58
N ALA A 130 -9.71 7.01 -16.13
CA ALA A 130 -9.35 6.99 -14.72
C ALA A 130 -10.34 7.81 -13.89
N GLN A 131 -10.50 7.41 -12.64
CA GLN A 131 -11.35 8.15 -11.72
C GLN A 131 -10.71 9.50 -11.38
N LYS A 132 -11.52 10.57 -11.39
CA LYS A 132 -11.03 11.92 -11.12
C LYS A 132 -10.39 11.99 -9.73
N GLY A 133 -9.13 12.39 -9.67
CA GLY A 133 -8.36 12.53 -8.43
C GLY A 133 -7.59 11.28 -8.01
N SER A 134 -7.77 10.13 -8.67
CA SER A 134 -6.99 8.92 -8.39
C SER A 134 -5.55 9.05 -8.88
N THR A 135 -4.66 8.32 -8.24
CA THR A 135 -3.27 8.16 -8.70
C THR A 135 -3.23 7.08 -9.78
N LEU A 136 -2.82 7.45 -10.99
CA LEU A 136 -2.75 6.51 -12.11
C LEU A 136 -1.78 5.35 -11.83
N GLY A 137 -2.20 4.17 -12.22
CA GLY A 137 -1.42 2.95 -12.15
C GLY A 137 -1.48 2.13 -13.45
N ARG A 138 -0.73 1.03 -13.52
CA ARG A 138 -0.80 0.09 -14.65
C ARG A 138 -2.22 -0.50 -14.87
N PRO A 139 -3.06 -0.69 -13.83
CA PRO A 139 -4.45 -1.10 -14.04
C PRO A 139 -5.24 -0.13 -14.92
N ASP A 140 -5.02 1.19 -14.79
CA ASP A 140 -5.70 2.19 -15.63
C ASP A 140 -5.31 2.04 -17.10
N ILE A 141 -4.03 1.77 -17.37
CA ILE A 141 -3.57 1.46 -18.74
C ILE A 141 -4.22 0.16 -19.23
N ALA A 142 -4.34 -0.87 -18.36
CA ALA A 142 -5.02 -2.12 -18.74
C ALA A 142 -6.48 -1.89 -19.09
N HIS A 143 -7.20 -1.09 -18.32
CA HIS A 143 -8.57 -0.70 -18.64
C HIS A 143 -8.66 0.02 -19.98
N ALA A 144 -7.75 0.93 -20.26
CA ALA A 144 -7.70 1.62 -21.56
C ALA A 144 -7.44 0.65 -22.73
N LEU A 145 -6.57 -0.35 -22.54
CA LEU A 145 -6.32 -1.40 -23.55
C LEU A 145 -7.54 -2.30 -23.77
N VAL A 146 -8.33 -2.57 -22.72
CA VAL A 146 -9.62 -3.30 -22.83
C VAL A 146 -10.62 -2.48 -23.63
N GLU A 147 -10.81 -1.20 -23.31
CA GLU A 147 -11.73 -0.31 -24.03
C GLU A 147 -11.39 -0.14 -25.51
N LEU A 148 -10.09 -0.16 -25.84
CA LEU A 148 -9.60 -0.12 -27.22
C LEU A 148 -9.63 -1.49 -27.90
N GLY A 149 -9.99 -2.57 -27.19
CA GLY A 149 -10.11 -3.93 -27.74
C GLY A 149 -8.79 -4.65 -27.98
N TYR A 150 -7.68 -4.17 -27.42
CA TYR A 150 -6.37 -4.82 -27.53
C TYR A 150 -6.21 -6.05 -26.63
N VAL A 151 -6.97 -6.11 -25.54
CA VAL A 151 -7.07 -7.26 -24.63
C VAL A 151 -8.52 -7.46 -24.22
N SER A 152 -8.90 -8.69 -23.86
CA SER A 152 -10.29 -9.03 -23.50
C SER A 152 -10.64 -8.64 -22.07
N ASN A 153 -9.65 -8.55 -21.19
CA ASN A 153 -9.80 -8.16 -19.77
C ASN A 153 -8.45 -7.71 -19.18
N VAL A 154 -8.50 -7.13 -17.99
CA VAL A 154 -7.33 -6.61 -17.27
C VAL A 154 -6.30 -7.72 -16.97
N ASP A 155 -6.74 -8.92 -16.60
CA ASP A 155 -5.85 -10.02 -16.24
C ASP A 155 -5.01 -10.50 -17.45
N GLU A 156 -5.58 -10.49 -18.65
CA GLU A 156 -4.87 -10.78 -19.88
C GLU A 156 -3.70 -9.81 -20.12
N ALA A 157 -3.91 -8.53 -19.86
CA ALA A 157 -2.85 -7.52 -20.01
C ALA A 157 -1.64 -7.80 -19.09
N PHE A 158 -1.86 -8.36 -17.90
CA PHE A 158 -0.83 -8.67 -16.91
C PHE A 158 -0.30 -10.10 -16.98
N ALA A 159 -0.94 -11.01 -17.73
CA ALA A 159 -0.52 -12.39 -17.86
C ALA A 159 0.93 -12.51 -18.32
N ARG A 160 1.57 -13.66 -18.10
CA ARG A 160 2.95 -13.90 -18.54
C ARG A 160 3.05 -13.72 -20.06
N GLY A 161 3.85 -12.75 -20.51
CA GLY A 161 3.95 -12.35 -21.91
C GLY A 161 2.88 -11.34 -22.36
N GLY A 162 1.97 -10.93 -21.48
CA GLY A 162 0.98 -9.89 -21.76
C GLY A 162 1.61 -8.50 -21.91
N ILE A 163 0.85 -7.57 -22.46
CA ILE A 163 1.28 -6.21 -22.85
C ILE A 163 1.90 -5.46 -21.65
N LEU A 164 1.33 -5.63 -20.45
CA LEU A 164 1.78 -4.96 -19.21
C LEU A 164 2.55 -5.87 -18.26
N SER A 165 2.97 -7.07 -18.74
CA SER A 165 3.78 -7.97 -17.92
C SER A 165 5.16 -7.37 -17.61
N LYS A 166 5.81 -7.82 -16.54
CA LYS A 166 7.20 -7.40 -16.21
C LYS A 166 8.24 -7.83 -17.27
N THR A 167 7.89 -8.79 -18.14
CA THR A 167 8.72 -9.25 -19.25
C THR A 167 8.40 -8.57 -20.58
N SER A 168 7.40 -7.68 -20.60
CA SER A 168 7.03 -6.89 -21.77
C SER A 168 8.18 -5.96 -22.20
N PRO A 169 8.43 -5.78 -23.51
CA PRO A 169 9.39 -4.77 -24.00
C PRO A 169 8.98 -3.33 -23.65
N HIS A 170 7.72 -3.11 -23.31
CA HIS A 170 7.17 -1.81 -22.91
C HIS A 170 7.32 -1.55 -21.40
N TYR A 171 7.83 -2.55 -20.62
CA TYR A 171 7.92 -2.41 -19.18
C TYR A 171 8.78 -1.23 -18.75
N VAL A 172 8.19 -0.34 -17.96
CA VAL A 172 8.90 0.76 -17.30
C VAL A 172 9.04 0.43 -15.81
N ARG A 173 10.28 0.36 -15.33
CA ARG A 173 10.55 0.14 -13.91
C ARG A 173 10.09 1.34 -13.09
N ASN A 174 9.56 1.08 -11.90
CA ASN A 174 9.30 2.14 -10.93
C ASN A 174 10.63 2.54 -10.28
N GLU A 175 10.89 3.83 -10.17
CA GLU A 175 11.98 4.36 -9.35
C GLU A 175 11.36 4.77 -8.01
N ALA A 176 11.54 3.95 -7.01
CA ALA A 176 11.10 4.20 -5.65
C ALA A 176 12.30 4.42 -4.73
N LEU A 177 12.05 5.06 -3.59
CA LEU A 177 13.07 5.24 -2.56
C LEU A 177 13.49 3.88 -1.97
N ASP A 178 14.76 3.78 -1.55
CA ASP A 178 15.23 2.61 -0.82
C ASP A 178 14.47 2.47 0.51
N VAL A 179 14.03 1.25 0.83
CA VAL A 179 13.21 0.98 2.03
C VAL A 179 13.93 1.36 3.33
N LEU A 180 15.26 1.22 3.40
CA LEU A 180 16.03 1.58 4.60
C LEU A 180 16.05 3.09 4.82
N GLU A 181 16.09 3.87 3.75
CA GLU A 181 15.99 5.32 3.80
C GLU A 181 14.56 5.76 4.17
N ALA A 182 13.54 5.15 3.57
CA ALA A 182 12.15 5.44 3.90
C ALA A 182 11.83 5.15 5.37
N ILE A 183 12.31 4.04 5.93
CA ILE A 183 12.15 3.71 7.36
C ILE A 183 12.73 4.84 8.24
N LYS A 184 13.92 5.34 7.94
CA LYS A 184 14.55 6.43 8.70
C LYS A 184 13.75 7.74 8.61
N ILE A 185 13.23 8.07 7.43
CA ILE A 185 12.39 9.26 7.22
C ILE A 185 11.10 9.14 8.03
N VAL A 186 10.42 7.99 7.96
CA VAL A 186 9.20 7.74 8.76
C VAL A 186 9.47 7.88 10.25
N ARG A 187 10.59 7.32 10.74
CA ARG A 187 11.00 7.46 12.15
C ARG A 187 11.25 8.91 12.53
N ALA A 188 11.96 9.67 11.67
CA ALA A 188 12.23 11.09 11.90
C ALA A 188 10.95 11.95 11.90
N ALA A 189 9.91 11.54 11.16
CA ALA A 189 8.58 12.13 11.19
C ALA A 189 7.72 11.67 12.38
N GLY A 190 8.29 10.95 13.36
CA GLY A 190 7.55 10.44 14.52
C GLY A 190 6.62 9.28 14.21
N GLY A 191 6.70 8.71 13.01
CA GLY A 191 5.85 7.60 12.56
C GLY A 191 6.34 6.22 13.01
N VAL A 192 5.46 5.24 12.88
CA VAL A 192 5.69 3.82 13.16
C VAL A 192 5.79 3.06 11.83
N PRO A 193 7.01 2.74 11.33
CA PRO A 193 7.19 2.00 10.09
C PRO A 193 6.91 0.51 10.30
N VAL A 194 6.06 -0.05 9.42
CA VAL A 194 5.66 -1.46 9.39
C VAL A 194 5.79 -1.97 7.95
N ILE A 195 6.52 -3.04 7.70
CA ILE A 195 6.55 -3.63 6.34
C ILE A 195 5.20 -4.21 6.01
N ALA A 196 4.64 -3.77 4.88
CA ALA A 196 3.34 -4.21 4.37
C ALA A 196 3.46 -5.61 3.73
N HIS A 197 2.54 -6.51 4.07
CA HIS A 197 2.34 -7.84 3.47
C HIS A 197 3.60 -8.48 2.82
N PRO A 198 4.73 -8.61 3.55
CA PRO A 198 5.97 -9.10 2.98
C PRO A 198 5.80 -10.54 2.48
N LEU A 199 6.41 -10.84 1.33
CA LEU A 199 6.35 -12.16 0.70
C LEU A 199 4.92 -12.61 0.32
N ALA A 200 3.99 -11.67 0.20
CA ALA A 200 2.66 -11.93 -0.31
C ALA A 200 2.75 -12.57 -1.72
N ARG A 201 1.97 -13.61 -1.95
CA ARG A 201 1.86 -14.27 -3.26
C ARG A 201 0.58 -13.80 -3.93
N SER A 202 0.67 -12.69 -4.64
CA SER A 202 -0.44 -12.26 -5.47
C SER A 202 -0.56 -13.18 -6.69
N SER A 203 -1.77 -13.38 -7.17
CA SER A 203 -2.05 -14.07 -8.44
C SER A 203 -1.38 -13.39 -9.65
N LYS A 204 -0.91 -12.16 -9.49
CA LYS A 204 -0.26 -11.33 -10.51
C LYS A 204 1.25 -11.59 -10.64
N GLY A 205 1.82 -12.57 -9.92
CA GLY A 205 3.18 -13.07 -10.12
C GLY A 205 4.29 -12.06 -9.84
N ASP A 206 4.11 -11.16 -8.87
CA ASP A 206 5.19 -10.31 -8.40
C ASP A 206 6.25 -11.18 -7.74
N ALA A 207 7.45 -11.18 -8.34
CA ALA A 207 8.56 -12.00 -7.91
C ALA A 207 9.14 -11.45 -6.59
N GLN A 208 8.47 -11.75 -5.49
CA GLN A 208 9.08 -11.69 -4.18
C GLN A 208 9.99 -12.92 -4.00
N PRO A 209 11.01 -12.85 -3.13
CA PRO A 209 11.88 -13.99 -2.87
C PRO A 209 11.05 -15.22 -2.44
N ASP A 210 11.41 -16.41 -2.95
CA ASP A 210 10.74 -17.66 -2.60
C ASP A 210 10.98 -18.09 -1.14
N HIS A 211 11.93 -17.44 -0.47
CA HIS A 211 12.30 -17.70 0.92
C HIS A 211 12.42 -16.38 1.70
N PHE A 212 12.25 -16.45 3.01
CA PHE A 212 12.37 -15.30 3.90
C PHE A 212 13.81 -14.76 3.92
N PRO A 213 14.08 -13.55 3.39
CA PRO A 213 15.43 -12.98 3.32
C PRO A 213 15.81 -12.35 4.67
N ARG A 214 16.08 -13.17 5.68
CA ARG A 214 16.29 -12.78 7.09
C ARG A 214 17.29 -11.63 7.26
N GLU A 215 18.40 -11.67 6.52
CA GLU A 215 19.43 -10.62 6.59
C GLU A 215 18.91 -9.26 6.13
N HIS A 216 18.02 -9.23 5.13
CA HIS A 216 17.40 -7.99 4.68
C HIS A 216 16.51 -7.38 5.76
N PHE A 217 15.74 -8.23 6.45
CA PHE A 217 14.91 -7.77 7.57
C PHE A 217 15.73 -7.29 8.76
N PHE A 218 16.88 -7.88 9.05
CA PHE A 218 17.79 -7.35 10.07
C PHE A 218 18.25 -5.93 9.74
N LYS A 219 18.62 -5.66 8.48
CA LYS A 219 18.99 -4.30 8.04
C LYS A 219 17.83 -3.30 8.18
N MET A 220 16.60 -3.74 7.93
CA MET A 220 15.41 -2.90 8.15
C MET A 220 15.21 -2.60 9.65
N VAL A 221 15.42 -3.58 10.53
CA VAL A 221 15.37 -3.40 11.99
C VAL A 221 16.45 -2.41 12.44
N GLU A 222 17.68 -2.55 11.97
CA GLU A 222 18.78 -1.61 12.22
C GLU A 222 18.46 -0.18 11.73
N ALA A 223 17.72 -0.05 10.62
CA ALA A 223 17.25 1.23 10.12
C ALA A 223 16.12 1.84 10.95
N GLY A 224 15.50 1.07 11.86
CA GLY A 224 14.43 1.53 12.76
C GLY A 224 13.03 0.98 12.44
N LEU A 225 12.93 -0.13 11.70
CA LEU A 225 11.65 -0.83 11.49
C LEU A 225 11.06 -1.24 12.85
N LEU A 226 9.76 -1.05 13.02
CA LEU A 226 9.05 -1.33 14.27
C LEU A 226 8.01 -2.46 14.15
N GLY A 227 7.64 -2.85 12.94
CA GLY A 227 6.63 -3.89 12.78
C GLY A 227 6.62 -4.58 11.42
N ILE A 228 5.83 -5.65 11.35
CA ILE A 228 5.61 -6.46 10.16
C ILE A 228 4.12 -6.77 10.04
N GLU A 229 3.53 -6.54 8.88
CA GLU A 229 2.18 -7.00 8.58
C GLU A 229 2.21 -8.49 8.18
N SER A 230 2.24 -9.35 9.18
CA SER A 230 2.30 -10.80 8.98
C SER A 230 0.92 -11.43 8.76
N ASN A 231 -0.14 -10.83 9.32
CA ASN A 231 -1.50 -11.36 9.24
C ASN A 231 -2.26 -10.78 8.05
N HIS A 232 -1.80 -11.10 6.84
CA HIS A 232 -2.40 -10.69 5.58
C HIS A 232 -2.89 -11.90 4.77
N ILE A 233 -3.98 -11.76 4.01
CA ILE A 233 -4.60 -12.90 3.30
C ILE A 233 -3.68 -13.47 2.20
N GLU A 234 -2.89 -12.63 1.57
CA GLU A 234 -1.95 -13.03 0.50
C GLU A 234 -0.61 -13.55 1.03
N VAL A 235 -0.36 -13.43 2.35
CA VAL A 235 0.83 -14.02 2.98
C VAL A 235 0.56 -15.49 3.28
N PRO A 236 1.35 -16.44 2.69
CA PRO A 236 1.18 -17.86 2.96
C PRO A 236 1.33 -18.20 4.44
N ALA A 237 0.59 -19.20 4.92
CA ALA A 237 0.56 -19.54 6.35
C ALA A 237 1.92 -19.97 6.91
N ASP A 238 2.74 -20.66 6.12
CA ASP A 238 4.11 -21.05 6.48
C ASP A 238 5.02 -19.83 6.59
N ILE A 239 4.90 -18.88 5.66
CA ILE A 239 5.63 -17.60 5.71
C ILE A 239 5.18 -16.75 6.91
N LYS A 240 3.88 -16.68 7.18
CA LYS A 240 3.36 -15.98 8.36
C LYS A 240 4.02 -16.46 9.66
N LEU A 241 4.17 -17.77 9.82
CA LEU A 241 4.83 -18.33 11.03
C LEU A 241 6.28 -17.83 11.16
N VAL A 242 7.04 -17.85 10.06
CA VAL A 242 8.43 -17.35 10.03
C VAL A 242 8.50 -15.86 10.34
N LEU A 243 7.55 -15.07 9.81
CA LEU A 243 7.47 -13.63 10.09
C LEU A 243 7.12 -13.34 11.54
N ASP A 244 6.19 -14.10 12.14
CA ASP A 244 5.79 -13.95 13.52
C ASP A 244 6.94 -14.32 14.47
N GLU A 245 7.67 -15.41 14.20
CA GLU A 245 8.86 -15.81 14.95
C GLU A 245 9.93 -14.73 14.89
N PHE A 246 10.22 -14.21 13.68
CA PHE A 246 11.19 -13.13 13.51
C PHE A 246 10.76 -11.85 14.26
N ALA A 247 9.47 -11.47 14.16
CA ALA A 247 8.95 -10.32 14.87
C ALA A 247 9.11 -10.48 16.40
N GLN A 248 8.82 -11.65 16.92
CA GLN A 248 9.00 -11.95 18.36
C GLN A 248 10.47 -11.86 18.78
N GLU A 249 11.39 -12.46 18.02
CA GLU A 249 12.84 -12.41 18.29
C GLU A 249 13.39 -10.98 18.29
N GLN A 250 12.89 -10.13 17.39
CA GLN A 250 13.36 -8.75 17.23
C GLN A 250 12.54 -7.72 18.04
N GLY A 251 11.54 -8.15 18.80
CA GLY A 251 10.67 -7.27 19.58
C GLY A 251 9.78 -6.36 18.72
N LEU A 252 9.53 -6.74 17.46
CA LEU A 252 8.67 -6.00 16.54
C LEU A 252 7.19 -6.23 16.86
N LEU A 253 6.34 -5.25 16.56
CA LEU A 253 4.90 -5.46 16.54
C LEU A 253 4.48 -6.21 15.27
N THR A 254 3.31 -6.88 15.32
CA THR A 254 2.69 -7.48 14.14
C THR A 254 1.35 -6.82 13.86
N THR A 255 1.06 -6.54 12.60
CA THR A 255 -0.25 -6.06 12.18
C THR A 255 -0.98 -7.10 11.33
N GLY A 256 -2.28 -6.92 11.21
CA GLY A 256 -3.12 -7.66 10.29
C GLY A 256 -4.21 -6.74 9.77
N SER A 257 -4.56 -6.92 8.51
CA SER A 257 -5.49 -6.03 7.83
C SER A 257 -6.06 -6.65 6.56
N SER A 258 -7.05 -5.99 5.98
CA SER A 258 -7.69 -6.44 4.75
C SER A 258 -6.91 -6.09 3.49
N ASP A 259 -6.18 -4.98 3.49
CA ASP A 259 -5.65 -4.38 2.27
C ASP A 259 -6.78 -4.20 1.23
N TYR A 260 -7.89 -3.64 1.71
CA TYR A 260 -9.11 -3.46 0.93
C TYR A 260 -8.94 -2.40 -0.14
N HIS A 261 -9.36 -2.73 -1.38
CA HIS A 261 -9.35 -1.83 -2.54
C HIS A 261 -10.74 -1.70 -3.20
N GLY A 262 -11.78 -2.18 -2.50
CA GLY A 262 -13.10 -2.34 -3.08
C GLY A 262 -13.34 -3.77 -3.62
N LEU A 263 -14.57 -4.25 -3.43
CA LEU A 263 -14.94 -5.63 -3.79
C LEU A 263 -14.88 -5.92 -5.29
N LYS A 264 -14.94 -4.90 -6.13
CA LYS A 264 -14.82 -5.06 -7.59
C LYS A 264 -13.37 -5.29 -8.04
N THR A 265 -12.40 -4.76 -7.30
CA THR A 265 -10.97 -4.81 -7.65
C THR A 265 -10.25 -5.93 -6.92
N LYS A 266 -10.52 -6.10 -5.62
CA LYS A 266 -9.89 -7.10 -4.74
C LYS A 266 -10.98 -7.86 -3.95
N ALA A 267 -11.79 -8.65 -4.63
CA ALA A 267 -12.93 -9.37 -4.05
C ALA A 267 -12.55 -10.29 -2.86
N ASN A 268 -11.33 -10.81 -2.85
CA ASN A 268 -10.82 -11.70 -1.80
C ASN A 268 -10.35 -10.97 -0.55
N ASN A 269 -10.31 -9.64 -0.56
CA ASN A 269 -9.83 -8.79 0.53
C ASN A 269 -10.99 -7.96 1.14
N PRO A 270 -12.09 -8.56 1.62
CA PRO A 270 -13.15 -7.78 2.25
C PRO A 270 -12.68 -7.17 3.56
N LEU A 271 -13.21 -6.00 3.91
CA LEU A 271 -12.94 -5.28 5.16
C LEU A 271 -13.03 -6.22 6.37
N GLY A 272 -12.03 -6.17 7.25
CA GLY A 272 -11.97 -6.96 8.47
C GLY A 272 -11.63 -8.44 8.29
N ILE A 273 -11.27 -8.92 7.09
CA ILE A 273 -10.88 -10.34 6.85
C ILE A 273 -9.67 -10.76 7.68
N ARG A 274 -8.79 -9.82 7.96
CA ARG A 274 -7.66 -9.94 8.88
C ARG A 274 -7.63 -8.71 9.77
N THR A 275 -7.12 -8.86 10.99
CA THR A 275 -7.19 -7.78 11.99
C THR A 275 -5.91 -7.70 12.80
N THR A 276 -5.64 -6.50 13.30
CA THR A 276 -4.59 -6.20 14.26
C THR A 276 -5.11 -6.44 15.69
N THR A 277 -4.25 -6.90 16.58
CA THR A 277 -4.61 -7.08 18.00
C THR A 277 -4.65 -5.73 18.74
N VAL A 278 -5.47 -5.64 19.80
CA VAL A 278 -5.49 -4.46 20.68
C VAL A 278 -4.10 -4.17 21.27
N ALA A 279 -3.35 -5.20 21.63
CA ALA A 279 -2.01 -5.05 22.19
C ALA A 279 -1.04 -4.38 21.20
N ASN A 280 -1.08 -4.77 19.92
CA ASN A 280 -0.25 -4.17 18.89
C ASN A 280 -0.72 -2.76 18.51
N LEU A 281 -2.04 -2.49 18.52
CA LEU A 281 -2.57 -1.14 18.36
C LEU A 281 -2.06 -0.22 19.46
N ARG A 282 -2.09 -0.65 20.73
CA ARG A 282 -1.51 0.12 21.85
C ARG A 282 -0.05 0.47 21.62
N LYS A 283 0.76 -0.48 21.16
CA LYS A 283 2.17 -0.23 20.81
C LYS A 283 2.30 0.81 19.69
N ILE A 284 1.45 0.76 18.66
CA ILE A 284 1.45 1.79 17.60
C ILE A 284 1.17 3.18 18.20
N LEU A 285 0.17 3.28 19.09
CA LEU A 285 -0.20 4.55 19.74
C LEU A 285 0.89 5.06 20.69
N GLU A 286 1.62 4.16 21.36
CA GLU A 286 2.74 4.52 22.25
C GLU A 286 3.99 4.98 21.47
N LEU A 287 4.26 4.37 20.32
CA LEU A 287 5.46 4.61 19.53
C LEU A 287 5.31 5.77 18.54
N GLY A 288 4.07 6.04 18.09
CA GLY A 288 3.78 7.11 17.13
C GLY A 288 3.64 8.45 17.83
N THR A 289 4.39 9.46 17.38
CA THR A 289 4.44 10.81 17.98
C THR A 289 4.21 11.93 16.98
N GLY A 290 4.10 11.61 15.68
CA GLY A 290 3.98 12.61 14.62
C GLY A 290 2.58 13.21 14.53
N SER A 291 1.58 12.43 14.14
CA SER A 291 0.19 12.88 14.05
C SER A 291 -0.68 12.30 15.17
N ARG A 292 -1.82 12.94 15.39
CA ARG A 292 -2.76 12.51 16.44
C ARG A 292 -3.85 11.61 15.85
N PRO A 293 -4.13 10.46 16.46
CA PRO A 293 -5.29 9.64 16.09
C PRO A 293 -6.60 10.27 16.55
N THR A 294 -7.69 9.91 15.89
CA THR A 294 -9.06 10.14 16.38
C THR A 294 -9.49 8.91 17.17
N LEU A 295 -9.70 9.04 18.46
CA LEU A 295 -10.04 7.92 19.34
C LEU A 295 -11.46 8.09 19.92
N ASN A 296 -12.39 7.24 19.50
CA ASN A 296 -13.76 7.17 20.00
C ASN A 296 -14.04 5.84 20.73
N HIS A 297 -13.02 5.00 20.92
CA HIS A 297 -13.04 3.77 21.69
C HIS A 297 -11.93 3.76 22.73
N GLU A 298 -12.17 3.16 23.89
CA GLU A 298 -11.09 2.85 24.84
C GLU A 298 -10.21 1.73 24.25
N ILE A 299 -8.91 2.02 24.14
CA ILE A 299 -7.90 1.14 23.53
C ILE A 299 -6.93 0.64 24.58
#